data_bb5be8e6d41d5486f751acac467e9446
#
_entry.id   bb5be8e6d41d5486f751acac467e9446
#
_cell.length_a   1.000
_cell.length_b   1.000
_cell.length_c   1.000
_cell.angle_alpha   90.00
_cell.angle_beta   90.00
_cell.angle_gamma   90.00
#
_symmetry.space_group_name_H-M   'P 1'
#
loop_
_entity.id
_entity.type
_entity.pdbx_description
1 polymer ?
#
loop_
_entity_poly.entity_id
_entity_poly.type
_entity_poly.pdbx_seq_one_letter_code
_entity_poly.pdbx_strand_id
1 'polypeptide(L)'
;MALDAGLTRTLRELVLGRSVAALGTLHSNEPFVSMVPYALYGEERQFLIHVSALASHTRDMLAQPRVSLLITAPEGGDIAPQALPRLSVQGDALRLNRAGTDYAPARACYLAHFADAAQMFELADFSLFVIRPVSLRFVAGYGKAFSPTPATLALILGSRN
;
A
#
# COMPACT_ATOMS: atom_id res chain seq x y z
N MET A 1 -11.91 -14.37 13.61
CA MET A 1 -11.61 -13.83 14.95
C MET A 1 -11.47 -12.31 14.79
N ALA A 2 -12.25 -11.54 15.52
CA ALA A 2 -12.17 -10.08 15.48
C ALA A 2 -10.84 -9.63 16.12
N LEU A 3 -10.24 -8.59 15.55
CA LEU A 3 -9.09 -7.92 16.17
C LEU A 3 -9.57 -7.21 17.44
N ASP A 4 -8.87 -7.39 18.55
CA ASP A 4 -9.11 -6.59 19.74
C ASP A 4 -8.68 -5.11 19.53
N ALA A 5 -9.02 -4.24 20.50
CA ALA A 5 -8.72 -2.81 20.39
C ALA A 5 -7.22 -2.51 20.29
N GLY A 6 -6.36 -3.30 20.94
CA GLY A 6 -4.91 -3.15 20.89
C GLY A 6 -4.35 -3.51 19.52
N LEU A 7 -4.78 -4.64 18.95
CA LEU A 7 -4.38 -5.08 17.60
C LEU A 7 -4.90 -4.13 16.52
N THR A 8 -6.13 -3.64 16.68
CA THR A 8 -6.71 -2.63 15.78
C THR A 8 -5.88 -1.35 15.76
N ARG A 9 -5.46 -0.87 16.93
CA ARG A 9 -4.59 0.30 17.05
C ARG A 9 -3.23 0.05 16.40
N THR A 10 -2.58 -1.07 16.69
CA THR A 10 -1.27 -1.43 16.11
C THR A 10 -1.33 -1.48 14.58
N LEU A 11 -2.37 -2.10 14.02
CA LEU A 11 -2.55 -2.16 12.55
C LEU A 11 -2.76 -0.76 11.96
N ARG A 12 -3.58 0.07 12.60
CA ARG A 12 -3.83 1.45 12.17
C ARG A 12 -2.55 2.28 12.19
N GLU A 13 -1.83 2.28 13.32
CA GLU A 13 -0.57 3.01 13.48
C GLU A 13 0.48 2.55 12.47
N LEU A 14 0.58 1.25 12.21
CA LEU A 14 1.47 0.70 11.20
C LEU A 14 1.18 1.30 9.83
N VAL A 15 -0.06 1.20 9.34
CA VAL A 15 -0.39 1.60 7.96
C VAL A 15 -0.38 3.12 7.80
N LEU A 16 -0.86 3.89 8.78
CA LEU A 16 -0.88 5.35 8.73
C LEU A 16 0.47 5.98 9.04
N GLY A 17 1.31 5.31 9.82
CA GLY A 17 2.63 5.81 10.23
C GLY A 17 3.77 5.51 9.24
N ARG A 18 3.50 4.72 8.18
CA ARG A 18 4.51 4.42 7.16
C ARG A 18 4.16 5.13 5.86
N SER A 19 5.19 5.55 5.13
CA SER A 19 5.06 6.22 3.83
C SER A 19 5.50 5.37 2.65
N VAL A 20 6.17 4.24 2.92
CA VAL A 20 6.71 3.34 1.90
C VAL A 20 6.33 1.89 2.18
N ALA A 21 6.24 1.09 1.11
CA ALA A 21 6.05 -0.35 1.16
C ALA A 21 7.02 -1.04 0.21
N ALA A 22 7.41 -2.27 0.53
CA ALA A 22 7.98 -3.16 -0.47
C ALA A 22 6.85 -3.61 -1.40
N LEU A 23 7.09 -3.53 -2.72
CA LEU A 23 6.17 -3.94 -3.77
C LEU A 23 6.71 -5.19 -4.46
N GLY A 24 6.00 -6.29 -4.32
CA GLY A 24 6.26 -7.54 -5.02
C GLY A 24 5.47 -7.60 -6.33
N THR A 25 6.17 -7.84 -7.44
CA THR A 25 5.61 -8.01 -8.79
C THR A 25 6.13 -9.30 -9.42
N LEU A 26 5.58 -9.69 -10.57
CA LEU A 26 6.11 -10.75 -11.40
C LEU A 26 6.81 -10.14 -12.63
N HIS A 27 8.14 -10.19 -12.63
CA HIS A 27 8.96 -9.77 -13.75
C HIS A 27 9.31 -10.99 -14.61
N SER A 28 8.74 -11.09 -15.81
CA SER A 28 8.95 -12.28 -16.66
C SER A 28 8.62 -13.61 -15.96
N ASN A 29 7.53 -13.64 -15.20
CA ASN A 29 7.08 -14.76 -14.34
C ASN A 29 8.01 -15.09 -13.14
N GLU A 30 9.01 -14.28 -12.88
CA GLU A 30 9.86 -14.43 -11.70
C GLU A 30 9.50 -13.38 -10.63
N PRO A 31 9.50 -13.73 -9.35
CA PRO A 31 9.26 -12.77 -8.28
C PRO A 31 10.30 -11.65 -8.30
N PHE A 32 9.83 -10.41 -8.25
CA PHE A 32 10.65 -9.21 -8.18
C PHE A 32 10.14 -8.30 -7.07
N VAL A 33 11.04 -7.68 -6.32
CA VAL A 33 10.69 -6.77 -5.22
C VAL A 33 11.35 -5.42 -5.42
N SER A 34 10.56 -4.38 -5.27
CA SER A 34 11.00 -2.97 -5.27
C SER A 34 10.38 -2.22 -4.09
N MET A 35 10.63 -0.93 -3.98
CA MET A 35 10.03 -0.07 -2.96
C MET A 35 9.23 1.03 -3.64
N VAL A 36 8.05 1.35 -3.09
CA VAL A 36 7.19 2.43 -3.55
C VAL A 36 6.67 3.27 -2.37
N PRO A 37 6.61 4.60 -2.50
CA PRO A 37 5.78 5.43 -1.62
C PRO A 37 4.29 5.13 -1.87
N TYR A 38 3.47 5.20 -0.81
CA TYR A 38 2.03 5.00 -0.96
C TYR A 38 1.21 6.01 -0.15
N ALA A 39 0.04 6.33 -0.65
CA ALA A 39 -1.02 7.03 0.08
C ALA A 39 -2.28 6.16 0.13
N LEU A 40 -3.19 6.43 1.05
CA LEU A 40 -4.47 5.74 1.11
C LEU A 40 -5.54 6.54 0.39
N TYR A 41 -6.30 5.90 -0.48
CA TYR A 41 -7.28 6.55 -1.35
C TYR A 41 -8.67 5.93 -1.24
N GLY A 42 -9.68 6.81 -1.28
CA GLY A 42 -11.09 6.43 -1.28
C GLY A 42 -11.59 5.89 0.06
N GLU A 43 -12.87 5.58 0.12
CA GLU A 43 -13.53 5.01 1.32
C GLU A 43 -13.04 3.60 1.61
N GLU A 44 -12.71 2.85 0.57
CA GLU A 44 -12.17 1.48 0.67
C GLU A 44 -10.69 1.43 1.11
N ARG A 45 -10.04 2.60 1.31
CA ARG A 45 -8.64 2.71 1.73
C ARG A 45 -7.68 1.90 0.86
N GLN A 46 -7.83 2.03 -0.45
CA GLN A 46 -6.93 1.45 -1.44
C GLN A 46 -5.55 2.11 -1.37
N PHE A 47 -4.51 1.39 -1.82
CA PHE A 47 -3.16 1.93 -1.83
C PHE A 47 -2.89 2.62 -3.17
N LEU A 48 -2.58 3.92 -3.10
CA LEU A 48 -2.29 4.76 -4.26
C LEU A 48 -0.79 4.95 -4.38
N ILE A 49 -0.22 4.62 -5.55
CA ILE A 49 1.20 4.79 -5.86
C ILE A 49 1.38 5.59 -7.15
N HIS A 50 2.47 6.34 -7.24
CA HIS A 50 2.83 7.14 -8.43
C HIS A 50 4.19 6.71 -8.93
N VAL A 51 4.27 6.14 -10.12
CA VAL A 51 5.42 5.38 -10.61
C VAL A 51 5.76 5.74 -12.06
N SER A 52 7.06 5.69 -12.40
CA SER A 52 7.57 5.94 -13.74
C SER A 52 7.41 4.70 -14.64
N ALA A 53 7.10 4.90 -15.92
CA ALA A 53 7.09 3.85 -16.93
C ALA A 53 8.47 3.20 -17.16
N LEU A 54 9.55 3.87 -16.76
CA LEU A 54 10.91 3.35 -16.84
C LEU A 54 11.19 2.27 -15.79
N ALA A 55 10.43 2.25 -14.70
CA ALA A 55 10.59 1.27 -13.64
C ALA A 55 10.07 -0.12 -14.08
N SER A 56 10.79 -1.19 -13.71
CA SER A 56 10.38 -2.56 -14.02
C SER A 56 9.01 -2.89 -13.45
N HIS A 57 8.76 -2.54 -12.18
CA HIS A 57 7.48 -2.81 -11.53
C HIS A 57 6.27 -2.20 -12.25
N THR A 58 6.43 -1.08 -12.96
CA THR A 58 5.34 -0.47 -13.73
C THR A 58 4.95 -1.36 -14.91
N ARG A 59 5.95 -1.86 -15.66
CA ARG A 59 5.72 -2.80 -16.76
C ARG A 59 5.14 -4.13 -16.27
N ASP A 60 5.64 -4.59 -15.12
CA ASP A 60 5.15 -5.82 -14.49
C ASP A 60 3.66 -5.71 -14.14
N MET A 61 3.24 -4.62 -13.48
CA MET A 61 1.86 -4.37 -13.11
C MET A 61 0.91 -4.25 -14.32
N LEU A 62 1.42 -3.72 -15.44
CA LEU A 62 0.64 -3.64 -16.69
C LEU A 62 0.48 -5.01 -17.34
N ALA A 63 1.48 -5.88 -17.22
CA ALA A 63 1.44 -7.25 -17.77
C ALA A 63 0.67 -8.20 -16.83
N GLN A 64 0.88 -8.10 -15.53
CA GLN A 64 0.24 -8.92 -14.51
C GLN A 64 -0.15 -8.04 -13.32
N PRO A 65 -1.42 -7.68 -13.20
CA PRO A 65 -1.88 -6.72 -12.17
C PRO A 65 -1.84 -7.26 -10.74
N ARG A 66 -1.75 -8.59 -10.54
CA ARG A 66 -1.66 -9.17 -9.21
C ARG A 66 -0.30 -8.87 -8.59
N VAL A 67 -0.32 -8.14 -7.48
CA VAL A 67 0.86 -7.66 -6.74
C VAL A 67 0.75 -7.95 -5.26
N SER A 68 1.86 -7.75 -4.56
CA SER A 68 1.89 -7.82 -3.10
C SER A 68 2.60 -6.58 -2.53
N LEU A 69 2.06 -6.03 -1.44
CA LEU A 69 2.73 -5.00 -0.65
C LEU A 69 3.13 -5.58 0.71
N LEU A 70 4.30 -5.17 1.20
CA LEU A 70 4.72 -5.41 2.57
C LEU A 70 4.99 -4.08 3.26
N ILE A 71 4.25 -3.81 4.32
CA ILE A 71 4.43 -2.66 5.22
C ILE A 71 4.94 -3.19 6.54
N THR A 72 6.09 -2.70 7.00
CA THR A 72 6.71 -3.11 8.26
C THR A 72 6.87 -1.93 9.19
N ALA A 73 6.75 -2.18 10.49
CA ALA A 73 7.16 -1.21 11.50
C ALA A 73 8.67 -0.92 11.36
N PRO A 74 9.13 0.27 11.74
CA PRO A 74 10.57 0.57 11.73
C PRO A 74 11.30 -0.34 12.71
N GLU A 75 12.51 -0.72 12.35
CA GLU A 75 13.43 -1.34 13.30
C GLU A 75 13.84 -0.32 14.36
N GLY A 76 14.03 -0.77 15.58
CA GLY A 76 14.50 0.07 16.68
C GLY A 76 14.01 -0.40 18.04
N GLY A 77 14.66 0.13 19.11
CA GLY A 77 14.40 -0.29 20.46
C GLY A 77 14.77 -1.74 20.74
N ASP A 78 14.11 -2.33 21.73
CA ASP A 78 14.35 -3.72 22.17
C ASP A 78 13.43 -4.74 21.47
N ILE A 79 12.83 -4.36 20.32
CA ILE A 79 11.91 -5.25 19.60
C ILE A 79 12.74 -6.18 18.69
N ALA A 80 12.64 -7.48 18.91
CA ALA A 80 13.29 -8.46 18.04
C ALA A 80 12.69 -8.37 16.61
N PRO A 81 13.51 -8.52 15.53
CA PRO A 81 13.03 -8.38 14.15
C PRO A 81 11.82 -9.23 13.80
N GLN A 82 11.75 -10.47 14.32
CA GLN A 82 10.61 -11.35 14.08
C GLN A 82 9.31 -10.87 14.77
N ALA A 83 9.41 -10.04 15.81
CA ALA A 83 8.28 -9.48 16.54
C ALA A 83 7.75 -8.18 15.95
N LEU A 84 8.43 -7.59 14.94
CA LEU A 84 8.00 -6.36 14.31
C LEU A 84 6.61 -6.51 13.69
N PRO A 85 5.68 -5.59 14.00
CA PRO A 85 4.40 -5.53 13.33
C PRO A 85 4.58 -5.36 11.82
N ARG A 86 3.82 -6.13 11.04
CA ARG A 86 3.87 -6.07 9.57
C ARG A 86 2.55 -6.47 8.94
N LEU A 87 2.24 -5.84 7.82
CA LEU A 87 1.07 -6.13 7.01
C LEU A 87 1.51 -6.54 5.60
N SER A 88 1.17 -7.76 5.20
CA SER A 88 1.21 -8.19 3.80
C SER A 88 -0.16 -7.97 3.17
N VAL A 89 -0.18 -7.36 2.00
CA VAL A 89 -1.38 -7.10 1.21
C VAL A 89 -1.19 -7.75 -0.15
N GLN A 90 -2.06 -8.68 -0.54
CA GLN A 90 -2.19 -9.08 -1.94
C GLN A 90 -3.31 -8.25 -2.57
N GLY A 91 -3.09 -7.73 -3.76
CA GLY A 91 -4.06 -6.87 -4.41
C GLY A 91 -3.89 -6.82 -5.93
N ASP A 92 -4.80 -6.12 -6.57
CA ASP A 92 -4.77 -5.86 -8.01
C ASP A 92 -4.40 -4.40 -8.27
N ALA A 93 -3.33 -4.19 -9.04
CA ALA A 93 -2.87 -2.88 -9.46
C ALA A 93 -3.60 -2.43 -10.73
N LEU A 94 -4.27 -1.28 -10.66
CA LEU A 94 -5.01 -0.68 -11.75
C LEU A 94 -4.46 0.70 -12.06
N ARG A 95 -4.01 0.92 -13.29
CA ARG A 95 -3.58 2.25 -13.74
C ARG A 95 -4.79 3.16 -13.91
N LEU A 96 -4.74 4.35 -13.31
CA LEU A 96 -5.77 5.36 -13.49
C LEU A 96 -5.60 6.07 -14.84
N ASN A 97 -6.70 6.21 -15.57
CA ASN A 97 -6.71 6.98 -16.81
C ASN A 97 -6.64 8.49 -16.47
N ARG A 98 -5.65 9.21 -17.01
CA ARG A 98 -5.50 10.68 -16.79
C ARG A 98 -6.73 11.48 -17.20
N ALA A 99 -7.49 11.03 -18.18
CA ALA A 99 -8.75 11.65 -18.63
C ALA A 99 -9.98 11.15 -17.86
N GLY A 100 -9.82 10.20 -16.93
CA GLY A 100 -10.90 9.63 -16.14
C GLY A 100 -11.27 10.53 -14.95
N THR A 101 -12.50 10.37 -14.45
CA THR A 101 -13.06 11.13 -13.34
C THR A 101 -12.31 10.90 -12.02
N ASP A 102 -11.71 9.72 -11.84
CA ASP A 102 -11.01 9.33 -10.61
C ASP A 102 -9.58 9.89 -10.52
N TYR A 103 -9.02 10.36 -11.64
CA TYR A 103 -7.62 10.79 -11.67
C TYR A 103 -7.36 12.05 -10.84
N ALA A 104 -8.16 13.10 -11.01
CA ALA A 104 -7.96 14.36 -10.31
C ALA A 104 -8.09 14.23 -8.78
N PRO A 105 -9.12 13.53 -8.25
CA PRO A 105 -9.20 13.26 -6.81
C PRO A 105 -8.03 12.42 -6.28
N ALA A 106 -7.60 11.39 -7.02
CA ALA A 106 -6.47 10.56 -6.64
C ALA A 106 -5.16 11.35 -6.62
N ARG A 107 -4.91 12.18 -7.65
CA ARG A 107 -3.74 13.09 -7.68
C ARG A 107 -3.74 14.03 -6.48
N ALA A 108 -4.87 14.66 -6.18
CA ALA A 108 -4.98 15.55 -5.03
C ALA A 108 -4.70 14.82 -3.70
N CYS A 109 -5.23 13.60 -3.54
CA CYS A 109 -4.97 12.75 -2.38
C CYS A 109 -3.47 12.41 -2.24
N TYR A 110 -2.81 12.02 -3.34
CA TYR A 110 -1.39 11.69 -3.32
C TYR A 110 -0.54 12.91 -2.97
N LEU A 111 -0.81 14.08 -3.57
CA LEU A 111 -0.09 15.31 -3.31
C LEU A 111 -0.35 15.90 -1.91
N ALA A 112 -1.50 15.65 -1.31
CA ALA A 112 -1.75 16.00 0.08
C ALA A 112 -0.82 15.23 1.04
N HIS A 113 -0.39 14.03 0.64
CA HIS A 113 0.51 13.20 1.43
C HIS A 113 1.99 13.41 1.04
N PHE A 114 2.28 13.66 -0.24
CA PHE A 114 3.61 13.86 -0.83
C PHE A 114 3.66 15.14 -1.66
N ALA A 115 3.72 16.30 -1.01
CA ALA A 115 3.72 17.60 -1.69
C ALA A 115 4.90 17.75 -2.68
N ASP A 116 6.07 17.19 -2.34
CA ASP A 116 7.28 17.23 -3.16
C ASP A 116 7.16 16.43 -4.47
N ALA A 117 6.16 15.57 -4.59
CA ALA A 117 5.90 14.81 -5.82
C ALA A 117 5.26 15.63 -6.94
N ALA A 118 4.89 16.89 -6.70
CA ALA A 118 4.17 17.72 -7.68
C ALA A 118 4.91 17.81 -9.04
N GLN A 119 6.22 17.96 -9.04
CA GLN A 119 7.02 18.03 -10.27
C GLN A 119 6.99 16.72 -11.09
N MET A 120 6.88 15.56 -10.43
CA MET A 120 6.80 14.26 -11.12
C MET A 120 5.48 14.08 -11.85
N PHE A 121 4.40 14.76 -11.44
CA PHE A 121 3.11 14.73 -12.14
C PHE A 121 3.14 15.47 -13.48
N GLU A 122 4.12 16.37 -13.70
CA GLU A 122 4.32 17.05 -14.99
C GLU A 122 5.08 16.16 -15.99
N LEU A 123 5.67 15.06 -15.53
CA LEU A 123 6.37 14.12 -16.39
C LEU A 123 5.39 13.17 -17.07
N ALA A 124 5.54 13.01 -18.40
CA ALA A 124 4.62 12.20 -19.20
C ALA A 124 4.70 10.69 -18.91
N ASP A 125 5.85 10.22 -18.43
CA ASP A 125 6.13 8.81 -18.16
C ASP A 125 5.66 8.34 -16.78
N PHE A 126 5.18 9.24 -15.89
CA PHE A 126 4.62 8.85 -14.61
C PHE A 126 3.13 8.53 -14.70
N SER A 127 2.71 7.55 -13.93
CA SER A 127 1.31 7.10 -13.85
C SER A 127 0.89 6.85 -12.40
N LEU A 128 -0.36 7.14 -12.10
CA LEU A 128 -1.02 6.73 -10.87
C LEU A 128 -1.59 5.32 -11.02
N PHE A 129 -1.32 4.48 -10.03
CA PHE A 129 -1.95 3.17 -9.86
C PHE A 129 -2.68 3.13 -8.53
N VAL A 130 -3.84 2.49 -8.54
CA VAL A 130 -4.57 2.08 -7.34
C VAL A 130 -4.38 0.59 -7.17
N ILE A 131 -3.88 0.17 -6.01
CA ILE A 131 -3.80 -1.24 -5.62
C ILE A 131 -4.99 -1.54 -4.71
N ARG A 132 -5.90 -2.38 -5.22
CA ARG A 132 -7.11 -2.83 -4.50
C ARG A 132 -6.76 -4.07 -3.70
N PRO A 133 -6.87 -4.02 -2.36
CA PRO A 133 -6.60 -5.20 -1.53
C PRO A 133 -7.58 -6.34 -1.84
N VAL A 134 -7.06 -7.56 -1.95
CA VAL A 134 -7.84 -8.80 -2.11
C VAL A 134 -7.73 -9.68 -0.88
N SER A 135 -6.52 -9.83 -0.35
CA SER A 135 -6.27 -10.55 0.88
C SER A 135 -5.17 -9.89 1.71
N LEU A 136 -5.23 -10.11 3.01
CA LEU A 136 -4.38 -9.43 3.98
C LEU A 136 -3.84 -10.45 5.00
N ARG A 137 -2.58 -10.25 5.40
CA ARG A 137 -1.98 -10.97 6.52
C ARG A 137 -1.30 -9.97 7.43
N PHE A 138 -1.86 -9.76 8.61
CA PHE A 138 -1.31 -8.90 9.65
C PHE A 138 -0.61 -9.76 10.71
N VAL A 139 0.63 -9.42 11.03
CA VAL A 139 1.40 -10.01 12.13
C VAL A 139 1.72 -8.89 13.09
N ALA A 140 1.25 -9.01 14.32
CA ALA A 140 1.42 -8.00 15.38
C ALA A 140 2.56 -8.36 16.37
N GLY A 141 3.25 -9.46 16.14
CA GLY A 141 4.30 -10.00 17.01
C GLY A 141 4.27 -11.52 17.06
N TYR A 142 5.06 -12.11 17.96
CA TYR A 142 5.14 -13.56 18.12
C TYR A 142 3.77 -14.19 18.37
N GLY A 143 3.40 -15.19 17.56
CA GLY A 143 2.14 -15.93 17.70
C GLY A 143 0.87 -15.12 17.41
N LYS A 144 0.98 -13.85 17.02
CA LYS A 144 -0.16 -12.95 16.79
C LYS A 144 -0.30 -12.64 15.29
N ALA A 145 -0.83 -13.58 14.53
CA ALA A 145 -1.04 -13.46 13.11
C ALA A 145 -2.52 -13.58 12.75
N PHE A 146 -3.03 -12.60 11.98
CA PHE A 146 -4.44 -12.42 11.64
C PHE A 146 -4.60 -12.21 10.13
N SER A 147 -5.78 -12.51 9.60
CA SER A 147 -6.13 -12.23 8.21
C SER A 147 -7.42 -11.39 8.17
N PRO A 148 -7.32 -10.06 8.42
CA PRO A 148 -8.47 -9.19 8.29
C PRO A 148 -8.95 -9.15 6.83
N THR A 149 -10.24 -8.88 6.63
CA THR A 149 -10.76 -8.62 5.28
C THR A 149 -10.39 -7.21 4.82
N PRO A 150 -10.40 -6.92 3.50
CA PRO A 150 -10.25 -5.55 2.99
C PRO A 150 -11.25 -4.56 3.61
N ALA A 151 -12.51 -4.98 3.78
CA ALA A 151 -13.53 -4.16 4.44
C ALA A 151 -13.19 -3.86 5.91
N THR A 152 -12.65 -4.85 6.65
CA THR A 152 -12.18 -4.64 8.03
C THR A 152 -11.02 -3.65 8.06
N LEU A 153 -10.06 -3.76 7.14
CA LEU A 153 -8.96 -2.79 7.03
C LEU A 153 -9.49 -1.37 6.76
N ALA A 154 -10.42 -1.21 5.82
CA ALA A 154 -11.01 0.08 5.49
C ALA A 154 -11.71 0.71 6.71
N LEU A 155 -12.46 -0.05 7.48
CA LEU A 155 -13.09 0.41 8.73
C LEU A 155 -12.05 0.87 9.75
N ILE A 156 -10.99 0.08 9.97
CA ILE A 156 -9.90 0.40 10.90
C ILE A 156 -9.21 1.71 10.50
N LEU A 157 -8.92 1.89 9.23
CA LEU A 157 -8.22 3.06 8.71
C LEU A 157 -9.13 4.30 8.57
N GLY A 158 -10.44 4.12 8.44
CA GLY A 158 -11.45 5.17 8.34
C GLY A 158 -11.96 5.70 9.68
N SER A 159 -11.85 4.92 10.77
CA SER A 159 -12.31 5.36 12.08
C SER A 159 -11.51 6.59 12.56
N ARG A 160 -12.22 7.69 12.86
CA ARG A 160 -11.64 8.83 13.58
C ARG A 160 -11.53 8.41 15.06
N ASN A 161 -10.38 8.67 15.68
CA ASN A 161 -10.26 8.61 17.14
C ASN A 161 -11.10 9.71 17.76
#